data_318e45f717b61f6038ef8c33668ffea7
#
_entry.id   318e45f717b61f6038ef8c33668ffea7
#
_cell.length_a   1.000
_cell.length_b   1.000
_cell.length_c   1.000
_cell.angle_alpha   90.00
_cell.angle_beta   90.00
_cell.angle_gamma   90.00
#
_symmetry.space_group_name_H-M   'P 1'
#
loop_
_entity.id
_entity.type
_entity.pdbx_description
1 polymer ?
#
loop_
_entity_poly.entity_id
_entity_poly.type
_entity_poly.pdbx_seq_one_letter_code
_entity_poly.pdbx_strand_id
1 'polypeptide(L)'
;MVLVIVALGAVAVGASRRNKERELARREEELAPVKKLAFEDITAFGVDLQELDFEMSGHELDAGANADYQRALDAYESAKLAGDSIDKPDDIRHITEIVEDGRYAVACVRARVAGEALPTRRPPCFFDPRHGPSVTDVPFVPPDGVERDVPACQLDAERVRAGADPDIRKVMVGPQRVPYWQGGRAYEPYAAGYFGAFGPMTWMFMGGMMFGGFGDAGGGYDGGGDGGDGGGDGGDGGGFDGGGDGGGFDGGFDGGGFDFGF
;
A
#
# COMPACT_ATOMS: atom_id res chain seq x y z
N MET A 1 13.20 55.35 7.53
CA MET A 1 13.54 54.22 6.63
C MET A 1 13.60 52.87 7.36
N VAL A 2 14.23 52.75 8.53
CA VAL A 2 14.33 51.49 9.30
C VAL A 2 12.93 50.92 9.69
N LEU A 3 12.01 51.75 10.17
CA LEU A 3 10.66 51.30 10.57
C LEU A 3 9.83 50.73 9.42
N VAL A 4 9.99 51.21 8.19
CA VAL A 4 9.28 50.68 7.00
C VAL A 4 9.84 49.30 6.62
N ILE A 5 11.14 49.07 6.72
CA ILE A 5 11.79 47.79 6.44
C ILE A 5 11.35 46.72 7.45
N VAL A 6 11.27 47.09 8.74
CA VAL A 6 10.77 46.18 9.80
C VAL A 6 9.29 45.82 9.58
N ALA A 7 8.44 46.78 9.20
CA ALA A 7 7.05 46.53 8.92
C ALA A 7 6.84 45.63 7.69
N LEU A 8 7.60 45.84 6.61
CA LEU A 8 7.58 44.98 5.42
C LEU A 8 8.07 43.57 5.71
N GLY A 9 9.12 43.43 6.54
CA GLY A 9 9.61 42.14 7.00
C GLY A 9 8.58 41.37 7.82
N ALA A 10 7.87 42.03 8.74
CA ALA A 10 6.83 41.41 9.55
C ALA A 10 5.63 40.95 8.70
N VAL A 11 5.24 41.72 7.69
CA VAL A 11 4.16 41.35 6.75
C VAL A 11 4.57 40.17 5.91
N ALA A 12 5.81 40.13 5.40
CA ALA A 12 6.32 39.03 4.60
C ALA A 12 6.39 37.71 5.41
N VAL A 13 6.86 37.76 6.66
CA VAL A 13 6.88 36.61 7.58
C VAL A 13 5.46 36.14 7.90
N GLY A 14 4.52 37.06 8.15
CA GLY A 14 3.11 36.72 8.40
C GLY A 14 2.44 36.11 7.19
N ALA A 15 2.73 36.58 5.98
CA ALA A 15 2.22 36.00 4.74
C ALA A 15 2.79 34.58 4.49
N SER A 16 4.09 34.38 4.71
CA SER A 16 4.76 33.09 4.59
C SER A 16 4.20 32.06 5.56
N ARG A 17 3.96 32.43 6.82
CA ARG A 17 3.32 31.55 7.82
C ARG A 17 1.93 31.12 7.40
N ARG A 18 1.09 32.08 6.98
CA ARG A 18 -0.28 31.80 6.50
C ARG A 18 -0.30 30.91 5.26
N ASN A 19 0.65 31.08 4.35
CA ASN A 19 0.75 30.20 3.17
C ASN A 19 1.14 28.78 3.56
N LYS A 20 2.08 28.63 4.50
CA LYS A 20 2.47 27.32 5.03
C LYS A 20 1.32 26.61 5.76
N GLU A 21 0.57 27.34 6.58
CA GLU A 21 -0.61 26.81 7.28
C GLU A 21 -1.69 26.36 6.30
N ARG A 22 -1.94 27.13 5.24
CA ARG A 22 -2.90 26.74 4.19
C ARG A 22 -2.44 25.51 3.41
N GLU A 23 -1.15 25.42 3.14
CA GLU A 23 -0.59 24.26 2.44
C GLU A 23 -0.69 22.99 3.30
N LEU A 24 -0.39 23.10 4.60
CA LEU A 24 -0.55 21.98 5.54
C LEU A 24 -2.02 21.54 5.66
N ALA A 25 -2.93 22.50 5.82
CA ALA A 25 -4.37 22.20 5.89
C ALA A 25 -4.88 21.52 4.61
N ARG A 26 -4.41 21.97 3.44
CA ARG A 26 -4.78 21.34 2.17
C ARG A 26 -4.25 19.91 2.05
N ARG A 27 -2.99 19.68 2.45
CA ARG A 27 -2.41 18.32 2.47
C ARG A 27 -3.18 17.40 3.42
N GLU A 28 -3.56 17.90 4.58
CA GLU A 28 -4.34 17.14 5.55
C GLU A 28 -5.74 16.81 4.99
N GLU A 29 -6.39 17.75 4.35
CA GLU A 29 -7.69 17.54 3.67
C GLU A 29 -7.58 16.51 2.53
N GLU A 30 -6.50 16.54 1.73
CA GLU A 30 -6.24 15.58 0.67
C GLU A 30 -5.96 14.17 1.22
N LEU A 31 -5.30 14.04 2.38
CA LEU A 31 -4.99 12.76 3.02
C LEU A 31 -6.16 12.19 3.84
N ALA A 32 -7.05 13.03 4.35
CA ALA A 32 -8.11 12.61 5.27
C ALA A 32 -8.94 11.41 4.77
N PRO A 33 -9.41 11.34 3.50
CA PRO A 33 -10.20 10.23 3.03
C PRO A 33 -9.42 8.91 2.96
N VAL A 34 -8.14 8.94 2.59
CA VAL A 34 -7.32 7.73 2.51
C VAL A 34 -6.80 7.30 3.88
N LYS A 35 -6.56 8.24 4.79
CA LYS A 35 -6.31 7.94 6.22
C LYS A 35 -7.49 7.15 6.80
N LYS A 36 -8.71 7.63 6.59
CA LYS A 36 -9.93 6.94 7.04
C LYS A 36 -9.98 5.51 6.50
N LEU A 37 -9.66 5.32 5.22
CA LEU A 37 -9.65 4.00 4.58
C LEU A 37 -8.63 3.07 5.23
N ALA A 38 -7.41 3.55 5.51
CA ALA A 38 -6.38 2.79 6.20
C ALA A 38 -6.81 2.39 7.63
N PHE A 39 -7.43 3.30 8.39
CA PHE A 39 -7.97 2.99 9.72
C PHE A 39 -9.12 1.97 9.68
N GLU A 40 -9.98 2.02 8.67
CA GLU A 40 -11.01 1.01 8.46
C GLU A 40 -10.39 -0.37 8.21
N ASP A 41 -9.27 -0.43 7.47
CA ASP A 41 -8.57 -1.68 7.17
C ASP A 41 -7.81 -2.24 8.39
N ILE A 42 -7.16 -1.38 9.19
CA ILE A 42 -6.57 -1.77 10.47
C ILE A 42 -7.65 -2.32 11.41
N THR A 43 -8.81 -1.67 11.48
CA THR A 43 -9.93 -2.10 12.30
C THR A 43 -10.47 -3.45 11.85
N ALA A 44 -10.67 -3.63 10.54
CA ALA A 44 -11.11 -4.90 9.97
C ALA A 44 -10.10 -6.02 10.23
N PHE A 45 -8.79 -5.73 10.11
CA PHE A 45 -7.75 -6.69 10.44
C PHE A 45 -7.76 -7.08 11.94
N GLY A 46 -8.06 -6.13 12.84
CA GLY A 46 -8.27 -6.44 14.27
C GLY A 46 -9.46 -7.37 14.51
N VAL A 47 -10.53 -7.25 13.71
CA VAL A 47 -11.68 -8.18 13.75
C VAL A 47 -11.26 -9.56 13.24
N ASP A 48 -10.52 -9.63 12.11
CA ASP A 48 -9.99 -10.89 11.57
C ASP A 48 -9.15 -11.66 12.61
N LEU A 49 -8.36 -10.93 13.44
CA LEU A 49 -7.57 -11.53 14.52
C LEU A 49 -8.42 -12.02 15.68
N GLN A 50 -9.49 -11.30 16.06
CA GLN A 50 -10.43 -11.76 17.09
C GLN A 50 -11.19 -13.02 16.65
N GLU A 51 -11.58 -13.08 15.37
CA GLU A 51 -12.18 -14.27 14.78
C GLU A 51 -11.20 -15.44 14.78
N LEU A 52 -9.95 -15.20 14.38
CA LEU A 52 -8.89 -16.20 14.42
C LEU A 52 -8.67 -16.73 15.86
N ASP A 53 -8.62 -15.85 16.86
CA ASP A 53 -8.46 -16.24 18.26
C ASP A 53 -9.61 -17.16 18.73
N PHE A 54 -10.83 -16.84 18.33
CA PHE A 54 -11.99 -17.67 18.59
C PHE A 54 -11.92 -19.02 17.85
N GLU A 55 -11.55 -19.03 16.56
CA GLU A 55 -11.36 -20.24 15.76
C GLU A 55 -10.28 -21.16 16.35
N MET A 56 -9.19 -20.56 16.86
CA MET A 56 -8.07 -21.31 17.47
C MET A 56 -8.36 -21.81 18.90
N SER A 57 -9.45 -21.34 19.49
CA SER A 57 -9.81 -21.73 20.87
C SER A 57 -10.01 -23.25 20.96
N GLY A 58 -9.22 -23.90 21.81
CA GLY A 58 -9.25 -25.35 21.97
C GLY A 58 -8.39 -26.16 21.01
N HIS A 59 -7.65 -25.50 20.10
CA HIS A 59 -6.64 -26.13 19.26
C HIS A 59 -5.25 -25.99 19.87
N GLU A 60 -4.45 -27.07 19.83
CA GLU A 60 -3.01 -26.98 20.12
C GLU A 60 -2.30 -26.45 18.86
N LEU A 61 -1.71 -25.27 18.98
CA LEU A 61 -0.92 -24.69 17.89
C LEU A 61 0.49 -25.29 17.89
N ASP A 62 0.92 -25.81 16.77
CA ASP A 62 2.31 -26.20 16.57
C ASP A 62 3.25 -24.96 16.55
N ALA A 63 4.56 -25.18 16.52
CA ALA A 63 5.54 -24.08 16.52
C ALA A 63 5.39 -23.17 15.30
N GLY A 64 5.02 -23.71 14.14
CA GLY A 64 4.80 -22.94 12.92
C GLY A 64 3.54 -22.08 13.00
N ALA A 65 2.43 -22.64 13.49
CA ALA A 65 1.17 -21.91 13.69
C ALA A 65 1.34 -20.79 14.72
N ASN A 66 2.06 -21.05 15.82
CA ASN A 66 2.39 -20.04 16.82
C ASN A 66 3.24 -18.91 16.23
N ALA A 67 4.24 -19.22 15.42
CA ALA A 67 5.07 -18.20 14.78
C ALA A 67 4.27 -17.33 13.80
N ASP A 68 3.39 -17.93 12.99
CA ASP A 68 2.52 -17.21 12.08
C ASP A 68 1.47 -16.36 12.84
N TYR A 69 0.95 -16.88 13.96
CA TYR A 69 0.03 -16.14 14.82
C TYR A 69 0.70 -14.90 15.45
N GLN A 70 1.90 -15.05 16.00
CA GLN A 70 2.67 -13.91 16.52
C GLN A 70 2.97 -12.88 15.43
N ARG A 71 3.35 -13.33 14.21
CA ARG A 71 3.56 -12.41 13.09
C ARG A 71 2.30 -11.61 12.73
N ALA A 72 1.12 -12.23 12.80
CA ALA A 72 -0.14 -11.54 12.56
C ALA A 72 -0.43 -10.49 13.64
N LEU A 73 -0.17 -10.80 14.92
CA LEU A 73 -0.32 -9.84 16.04
C LEU A 73 0.67 -8.68 15.91
N ASP A 74 1.94 -8.97 15.62
CA ASP A 74 2.98 -7.95 15.45
C ASP A 74 2.67 -7.01 14.26
N ALA A 75 2.12 -7.56 13.18
CA ALA A 75 1.65 -6.78 12.05
C ALA A 75 0.51 -5.83 12.45
N TYR A 76 -0.45 -6.30 13.25
CA TYR A 76 -1.55 -5.47 13.74
C TYR A 76 -1.06 -4.31 14.61
N GLU A 77 -0.19 -4.59 15.60
CA GLU A 77 0.38 -3.55 16.45
C GLU A 77 1.22 -2.55 15.63
N SER A 78 1.99 -3.04 14.68
CA SER A 78 2.78 -2.19 13.77
C SER A 78 1.89 -1.29 12.91
N ALA A 79 0.79 -1.84 12.36
CA ALA A 79 -0.17 -1.07 11.57
C ALA A 79 -0.86 0.03 12.40
N LYS A 80 -1.22 -0.26 13.67
CA LYS A 80 -1.78 0.73 14.60
C LYS A 80 -0.80 1.88 14.85
N LEU A 81 0.44 1.55 15.21
CA LEU A 81 1.49 2.56 15.46
C LEU A 81 1.76 3.43 14.23
N ALA A 82 1.82 2.82 13.04
CA ALA A 82 1.98 3.55 11.79
C ALA A 82 0.74 4.42 11.50
N GLY A 83 -0.46 3.94 11.81
CA GLY A 83 -1.72 4.67 11.64
C GLY A 83 -1.79 5.98 12.42
N ASP A 84 -1.24 5.99 13.65
CA ASP A 84 -1.22 7.18 14.51
C ASP A 84 -0.29 8.29 13.97
N SER A 85 0.64 7.97 13.07
CA SER A 85 1.67 8.88 12.55
C SER A 85 1.59 9.18 11.06
N ILE A 86 0.43 9.03 10.43
CA ILE A 86 0.25 9.27 9.00
C ILE A 86 0.38 10.76 8.67
N ASP A 87 1.45 11.15 7.94
CA ASP A 87 1.72 12.52 7.52
C ASP A 87 1.78 12.67 5.98
N LYS A 88 2.01 11.59 5.26
CA LYS A 88 2.23 11.58 3.81
C LYS A 88 1.66 10.33 3.15
N PRO A 89 1.46 10.34 1.83
CA PRO A 89 0.92 9.20 1.08
C PRO A 89 1.70 7.89 1.25
N ASP A 90 3.03 7.95 1.35
CA ASP A 90 3.86 6.76 1.54
C ASP A 90 3.57 6.01 2.85
N ASP A 91 3.11 6.72 3.89
CA ASP A 91 2.75 6.10 5.16
C ASP A 91 1.51 5.20 4.99
N ILE A 92 0.56 5.60 4.14
CA ILE A 92 -0.61 4.79 3.79
C ILE A 92 -0.17 3.50 3.09
N ARG A 93 0.75 3.62 2.12
CA ARG A 93 1.29 2.47 1.42
C ARG A 93 1.95 1.49 2.40
N HIS A 94 2.76 1.99 3.32
CA HIS A 94 3.42 1.17 4.34
C HIS A 94 2.42 0.43 5.24
N ILE A 95 1.34 1.11 5.66
CA ILE A 95 0.28 0.48 6.46
C ILE A 95 -0.40 -0.65 5.70
N THR A 96 -0.75 -0.44 4.43
CA THR A 96 -1.41 -1.47 3.63
C THR A 96 -0.50 -2.67 3.33
N GLU A 97 0.81 -2.45 3.18
CA GLU A 97 1.81 -3.52 3.09
C GLU A 97 1.84 -4.37 4.38
N ILE A 98 1.85 -3.72 5.55
CA ILE A 98 1.83 -4.42 6.85
C ILE A 98 0.54 -5.22 7.03
N VAL A 99 -0.61 -4.64 6.72
CA VAL A 99 -1.91 -5.31 6.85
C VAL A 99 -2.02 -6.50 5.91
N GLU A 100 -1.50 -6.39 4.67
CA GLU A 100 -1.45 -7.51 3.73
C GLU A 100 -0.61 -8.66 4.27
N ASP A 101 0.60 -8.36 4.79
CA ASP A 101 1.48 -9.38 5.37
C ASP A 101 0.84 -10.06 6.58
N GLY A 102 0.17 -9.30 7.45
CA GLY A 102 -0.54 -9.83 8.60
C GLY A 102 -1.72 -10.74 8.21
N ARG A 103 -2.51 -10.39 7.21
CA ARG A 103 -3.59 -11.23 6.70
C ARG A 103 -3.09 -12.51 6.03
N TYR A 104 -1.95 -12.44 5.37
CA TYR A 104 -1.30 -13.65 4.88
C TYR A 104 -0.88 -14.57 6.04
N ALA A 105 -0.34 -14.01 7.14
CA ALA A 105 0.00 -14.79 8.33
C ALA A 105 -1.24 -15.44 8.95
N VAL A 106 -2.38 -14.75 9.04
CA VAL A 106 -3.68 -15.32 9.45
C VAL A 106 -4.06 -16.53 8.58
N ALA A 107 -3.94 -16.40 7.25
CA ALA A 107 -4.24 -17.49 6.33
C ALA A 107 -3.29 -18.70 6.55
N CYS A 108 -2.02 -18.46 6.87
CA CYS A 108 -1.06 -19.52 7.22
C CYS A 108 -1.46 -20.25 8.52
N VAL A 109 -1.90 -19.53 9.56
CA VAL A 109 -2.38 -20.15 10.82
C VAL A 109 -3.55 -21.07 10.52
N ARG A 110 -4.57 -20.58 9.80
CA ARG A 110 -5.76 -21.37 9.44
C ARG A 110 -5.39 -22.64 8.68
N ALA A 111 -4.51 -22.55 7.67
CA ALA A 111 -4.05 -23.71 6.90
C ALA A 111 -3.32 -24.75 7.77
N ARG A 112 -2.43 -24.29 8.67
CA ARG A 112 -1.71 -25.20 9.58
C ARG A 112 -2.65 -25.94 10.54
N VAL A 113 -3.60 -25.25 11.12
CA VAL A 113 -4.57 -25.86 12.04
C VAL A 113 -5.51 -26.83 11.31
N ALA A 114 -5.89 -26.50 10.07
CA ALA A 114 -6.65 -27.42 9.21
C ALA A 114 -5.84 -28.60 8.68
N GLY A 115 -4.50 -28.62 8.88
CA GLY A 115 -3.62 -29.66 8.31
C GLY A 115 -3.46 -29.56 6.78
N GLU A 116 -3.73 -28.37 6.23
CA GLU A 116 -3.62 -28.07 4.83
C GLU A 116 -2.23 -27.54 4.43
N ALA A 117 -1.93 -27.57 3.13
CA ALA A 117 -0.72 -26.91 2.62
C ALA A 117 -0.82 -25.39 2.84
N LEU A 118 0.34 -24.76 3.16
CA LEU A 118 0.40 -23.32 3.28
C LEU A 118 -0.08 -22.65 1.98
N PRO A 119 -0.88 -21.58 2.08
CA PRO A 119 -1.36 -20.87 0.91
C PRO A 119 -0.17 -20.28 0.13
N THR A 120 -0.23 -20.37 -1.19
CA THR A 120 0.70 -19.64 -2.05
C THR A 120 0.47 -18.14 -1.83
N ARG A 121 1.53 -17.37 -1.62
CA ARG A 121 1.39 -15.92 -1.49
C ARG A 121 0.95 -15.31 -2.82
N ARG A 122 -0.28 -14.85 -2.86
CA ARG A 122 -0.93 -14.21 -4.00
C ARG A 122 -1.33 -12.79 -3.62
N PRO A 123 -1.54 -11.90 -4.61
CA PRO A 123 -2.13 -10.58 -4.32
C PRO A 123 -3.43 -10.74 -3.52
N PRO A 124 -3.81 -9.77 -2.68
CA PRO A 124 -5.12 -9.78 -2.04
C PRO A 124 -6.25 -9.69 -3.08
N CYS A 125 -7.49 -9.92 -2.64
CA CYS A 125 -8.66 -9.79 -3.49
C CYS A 125 -8.71 -8.40 -4.14
N PHE A 126 -8.80 -8.35 -5.47
CA PHE A 126 -8.88 -7.10 -6.22
C PHE A 126 -10.14 -6.29 -5.88
N PHE A 127 -11.24 -6.95 -5.62
CA PHE A 127 -12.52 -6.28 -5.36
C PHE A 127 -12.53 -5.56 -4.01
N ASP A 128 -12.02 -6.20 -2.98
CA ASP A 128 -11.76 -5.60 -1.67
C ASP A 128 -10.54 -6.27 -1.03
N PRO A 129 -9.42 -5.55 -0.83
CA PRO A 129 -8.23 -6.11 -0.20
C PRO A 129 -8.46 -6.66 1.22
N ARG A 130 -9.52 -6.23 1.90
CA ARG A 130 -9.90 -6.74 3.23
C ARG A 130 -10.37 -8.20 3.22
N HIS A 131 -10.76 -8.73 2.05
CA HIS A 131 -11.10 -10.14 1.91
C HIS A 131 -9.89 -11.08 2.03
N GLY A 132 -8.69 -10.52 2.19
CA GLY A 132 -7.46 -11.27 2.36
C GLY A 132 -6.90 -11.82 1.05
N PRO A 133 -6.01 -12.83 1.12
CA PRO A 133 -5.33 -13.38 -0.04
C PRO A 133 -6.30 -13.94 -1.08
N SER A 134 -6.01 -13.68 -2.38
CA SER A 134 -6.78 -14.29 -3.46
C SER A 134 -6.48 -15.78 -3.59
N VAL A 135 -7.45 -16.54 -4.08
CA VAL A 135 -7.29 -17.98 -4.35
C VAL A 135 -7.20 -18.30 -5.84
N THR A 136 -7.70 -17.39 -6.68
CA THR A 136 -7.73 -17.58 -8.14
C THR A 136 -7.82 -16.24 -8.86
N ASP A 137 -7.65 -16.24 -10.17
CA ASP A 137 -7.96 -15.10 -11.02
C ASP A 137 -9.32 -15.32 -11.69
N VAL A 138 -10.06 -14.24 -11.89
CA VAL A 138 -11.37 -14.24 -12.55
C VAL A 138 -11.46 -13.17 -13.62
N PRO A 139 -12.16 -13.41 -14.74
CA PRO A 139 -12.38 -12.38 -15.74
C PRO A 139 -13.27 -11.28 -15.17
N PHE A 140 -12.85 -10.03 -15.33
CA PHE A 140 -13.58 -8.86 -14.90
C PHE A 140 -13.54 -7.77 -15.96
N VAL A 141 -14.69 -7.18 -16.25
CA VAL A 141 -14.82 -6.03 -17.15
C VAL A 141 -15.20 -4.82 -16.30
N PRO A 142 -14.25 -3.90 -16.04
CA PRO A 142 -14.60 -2.65 -15.37
C PRO A 142 -15.50 -1.78 -16.26
N PRO A 143 -16.30 -0.87 -15.68
CA PRO A 143 -17.05 0.11 -16.47
C PRO A 143 -16.09 0.85 -17.41
N ASP A 144 -16.47 0.92 -18.70
CA ASP A 144 -15.70 1.57 -19.77
C ASP A 144 -14.30 0.98 -20.03
N GLY A 145 -14.02 -0.24 -19.54
CA GLY A 145 -12.75 -0.95 -19.68
C GLY A 145 -12.83 -2.21 -20.55
N VAL A 146 -11.69 -2.88 -20.67
CA VAL A 146 -11.57 -4.19 -21.34
C VAL A 146 -11.53 -5.31 -20.31
N GLU A 147 -12.01 -6.50 -20.70
CA GLU A 147 -11.93 -7.69 -19.86
C GLU A 147 -10.49 -8.03 -19.50
N ARG A 148 -10.29 -8.36 -18.23
CA ARG A 148 -8.99 -8.76 -17.68
C ARG A 148 -9.20 -9.74 -16.53
N ASP A 149 -8.22 -10.63 -16.36
CA ASP A 149 -8.17 -11.50 -15.18
C ASP A 149 -7.66 -10.70 -13.98
N VAL A 150 -8.42 -10.76 -12.87
CA VAL A 150 -8.08 -10.10 -11.61
C VAL A 150 -8.05 -11.11 -10.46
N PRO A 151 -7.14 -10.96 -9.48
CA PRO A 151 -7.08 -11.84 -8.32
C PRO A 151 -8.34 -11.71 -7.47
N ALA A 152 -8.97 -12.82 -7.10
CA ALA A 152 -10.20 -12.85 -6.33
C ALA A 152 -10.14 -13.84 -5.16
N CYS A 153 -10.76 -13.47 -4.04
CA CYS A 153 -11.04 -14.41 -2.95
C CYS A 153 -12.07 -15.46 -3.39
N GLN A 154 -12.24 -16.49 -2.58
CA GLN A 154 -13.17 -17.59 -2.91
C GLN A 154 -14.60 -17.08 -3.18
N LEU A 155 -15.12 -16.24 -2.29
CA LEU A 155 -16.49 -15.74 -2.39
C LEU A 155 -16.74 -14.89 -3.64
N ASP A 156 -15.80 -13.97 -3.95
CA ASP A 156 -15.97 -13.14 -5.14
C ASP A 156 -15.72 -13.91 -6.43
N ALA A 157 -14.82 -14.90 -6.41
CA ALA A 157 -14.65 -15.80 -7.53
C ALA A 157 -15.93 -16.60 -7.81
N GLU A 158 -16.64 -17.06 -6.79
CA GLU A 158 -17.93 -17.74 -6.93
C GLU A 158 -19.02 -16.80 -7.45
N ARG A 159 -19.10 -15.56 -6.94
CA ARG A 159 -20.04 -14.54 -7.43
C ARG A 159 -19.84 -14.25 -8.91
N VAL A 160 -18.60 -13.96 -9.31
CA VAL A 160 -18.28 -13.66 -10.72
C VAL A 160 -18.63 -14.84 -11.62
N ARG A 161 -18.28 -16.08 -11.24
CA ARG A 161 -18.62 -17.29 -12.01
C ARG A 161 -20.13 -17.53 -12.11
N ALA A 162 -20.88 -17.12 -11.08
CA ALA A 162 -22.34 -17.19 -11.08
C ALA A 162 -23.00 -16.02 -11.84
N GLY A 163 -22.22 -15.08 -12.39
CA GLY A 163 -22.74 -13.89 -13.05
C GLY A 163 -23.31 -12.85 -12.07
N ALA A 164 -22.94 -12.93 -10.80
CA ALA A 164 -23.32 -11.97 -9.77
C ALA A 164 -22.21 -10.92 -9.58
N ASP A 165 -22.57 -9.75 -9.07
CA ASP A 165 -21.62 -8.69 -8.78
C ASP A 165 -20.69 -9.09 -7.63
N PRO A 166 -19.36 -8.89 -7.76
CA PRO A 166 -18.43 -9.03 -6.66
C PRO A 166 -18.63 -7.96 -5.60
N ASP A 167 -18.14 -8.19 -4.39
CA ASP A 167 -18.22 -7.21 -3.30
C ASP A 167 -17.08 -6.21 -3.42
N ILE A 168 -17.39 -5.06 -4.01
CA ILE A 168 -16.39 -4.04 -4.36
C ILE A 168 -16.23 -3.00 -3.25
N ARG A 169 -14.99 -2.81 -2.80
CA ARG A 169 -14.60 -1.70 -1.92
C ARG A 169 -14.89 -0.37 -2.60
N LYS A 170 -15.77 0.43 -2.03
CA LYS A 170 -16.14 1.74 -2.54
C LYS A 170 -15.63 2.85 -1.64
N VAL A 171 -15.12 3.91 -2.25
CA VAL A 171 -14.60 5.11 -1.60
C VAL A 171 -15.38 6.34 -2.05
N MET A 172 -15.29 7.42 -1.27
CA MET A 172 -15.94 8.68 -1.60
C MET A 172 -14.99 9.57 -2.41
N VAL A 173 -15.46 10.02 -3.57
CA VAL A 173 -14.79 11.05 -4.38
C VAL A 173 -15.78 12.18 -4.57
N GLY A 174 -15.62 13.24 -3.82
CA GLY A 174 -16.66 14.27 -3.70
C GLY A 174 -17.97 13.66 -3.17
N PRO A 175 -19.11 13.87 -3.84
CA PRO A 175 -20.41 13.32 -3.43
C PRO A 175 -20.64 11.88 -3.93
N GLN A 176 -19.74 11.30 -4.72
CA GLN A 176 -19.94 10.01 -5.38
C GLN A 176 -19.23 8.88 -4.66
N ARG A 177 -19.85 7.69 -4.64
CA ARG A 177 -19.21 6.45 -4.22
C ARG A 177 -18.73 5.69 -5.47
N VAL A 178 -17.42 5.54 -5.56
CA VAL A 178 -16.76 4.83 -6.68
C VAL A 178 -15.93 3.66 -6.16
N PRO A 179 -15.61 2.65 -6.96
CA PRO A 179 -14.61 1.65 -6.62
C PRO A 179 -13.29 2.31 -6.19
N TYR A 180 -12.57 1.74 -5.21
CA TYR A 180 -11.34 2.36 -4.69
C TYR A 180 -10.28 2.63 -5.77
N TRP A 181 -10.22 1.78 -6.80
CA TRP A 181 -9.32 1.97 -7.94
C TRP A 181 -9.72 3.11 -8.88
N GLN A 182 -10.91 3.65 -8.73
CA GLN A 182 -11.38 4.87 -9.42
C GLN A 182 -11.32 6.10 -8.52
N GLY A 183 -10.77 5.98 -7.33
CA GLY A 183 -10.64 7.07 -6.35
C GLY A 183 -9.63 8.17 -6.73
N GLY A 184 -8.87 7.98 -7.80
CA GLY A 184 -7.86 8.92 -8.26
C GLY A 184 -6.58 8.90 -7.41
N ARG A 185 -5.74 9.92 -7.60
CA ARG A 185 -4.39 9.99 -7.01
C ARG A 185 -4.35 9.88 -5.49
N ALA A 186 -5.38 10.34 -4.79
CA ALA A 186 -5.43 10.26 -3.32
C ALA A 186 -5.41 8.81 -2.82
N TYR A 187 -5.96 7.88 -3.59
CA TYR A 187 -6.06 6.46 -3.24
C TYR A 187 -4.98 5.57 -3.87
N GLU A 188 -4.10 6.15 -4.70
CA GLU A 188 -2.99 5.44 -5.33
C GLU A 188 -2.05 4.78 -4.32
N PRO A 189 -1.61 5.45 -3.23
CA PRO A 189 -0.74 4.83 -2.23
C PRO A 189 -1.38 3.63 -1.52
N TYR A 190 -2.69 3.68 -1.30
CA TYR A 190 -3.47 2.58 -0.73
C TYR A 190 -3.38 1.31 -1.59
N ALA A 191 -3.66 1.44 -2.88
CA ALA A 191 -3.57 0.32 -3.80
C ALA A 191 -2.12 -0.14 -4.02
N ALA A 192 -1.17 0.80 -4.05
CA ALA A 192 0.25 0.49 -4.21
C ALA A 192 0.79 -0.40 -3.10
N GLY A 193 0.36 -0.21 -1.85
CA GLY A 193 0.76 -1.04 -0.74
C GLY A 193 0.23 -2.47 -0.85
N TYR A 194 -1.03 -2.64 -1.18
CA TYR A 194 -1.62 -3.98 -1.31
C TYR A 194 -1.09 -4.79 -2.49
N PHE A 195 -0.77 -4.15 -3.61
CA PHE A 195 -0.44 -4.85 -4.85
C PHE A 195 1.00 -4.66 -5.32
N GLY A 196 1.73 -3.71 -4.74
CA GLY A 196 3.09 -3.35 -5.17
C GLY A 196 4.11 -4.47 -5.02
N ALA A 197 3.99 -5.31 -3.99
CA ALA A 197 4.89 -6.43 -3.74
C ALA A 197 4.79 -7.55 -4.79
N PHE A 198 3.69 -7.59 -5.57
CA PHE A 198 3.43 -8.66 -6.55
C PHE A 198 3.93 -8.34 -7.96
N GLY A 199 4.73 -7.30 -8.08
CA GLY A 199 5.51 -6.97 -9.27
C GLY A 199 4.93 -5.89 -10.17
N PRO A 200 5.76 -5.34 -11.07
CA PRO A 200 5.38 -4.20 -11.92
C PRO A 200 4.23 -4.52 -12.88
N MET A 201 4.08 -5.78 -13.29
CA MET A 201 2.97 -6.17 -14.19
C MET A 201 1.62 -6.08 -13.48
N THR A 202 1.53 -6.50 -12.22
CA THR A 202 0.31 -6.35 -11.43
C THR A 202 -0.03 -4.88 -11.21
N TRP A 203 0.99 -4.05 -10.93
CA TRP A 203 0.83 -2.61 -10.76
C TRP A 203 0.48 -1.89 -12.06
N MET A 204 1.15 -2.21 -13.18
CA MET A 204 0.87 -1.61 -14.49
C MET A 204 -0.54 -1.96 -14.98
N PHE A 205 -1.00 -3.15 -14.65
CA PHE A 205 -2.34 -3.64 -14.89
C PHE A 205 -3.39 -2.84 -14.08
N MET A 206 -3.14 -2.65 -12.79
CA MET A 206 -3.97 -1.81 -11.91
C MET A 206 -3.90 -0.34 -12.30
N GLY A 207 -2.70 0.16 -12.65
CA GLY A 207 -2.49 1.53 -13.14
C GLY A 207 -3.32 1.83 -14.39
N GLY A 208 -3.39 0.91 -15.33
CA GLY A 208 -4.25 1.05 -16.50
C GLY A 208 -5.74 1.13 -16.17
N MET A 209 -6.20 0.44 -15.12
CA MET A 209 -7.57 0.58 -14.59
C MET A 209 -7.78 1.87 -13.79
N MET A 210 -6.76 2.33 -13.04
CA MET A 210 -6.84 3.54 -12.22
C MET A 210 -6.75 4.83 -13.04
N PHE A 211 -6.01 4.81 -14.15
CA PHE A 211 -5.73 6.00 -14.95
C PHE A 211 -6.44 6.01 -16.31
N GLY A 212 -7.00 4.89 -16.75
CA GLY A 212 -7.68 4.76 -18.03
C GLY A 212 -9.01 5.52 -18.14
N GLY A 213 -9.54 6.04 -17.03
CA GLY A 213 -10.80 6.79 -16.99
C GLY A 213 -10.67 8.31 -17.02
N PHE A 214 -9.44 8.87 -17.04
CA PHE A 214 -9.21 10.32 -17.10
C PHE A 214 -8.35 10.77 -18.28
N GLY A 215 -8.42 10.06 -19.38
CA GLY A 215 -7.72 10.42 -20.60
C GLY A 215 -8.61 11.19 -21.56
N ASP A 216 -9.05 12.41 -21.22
CA ASP A 216 -9.29 13.48 -22.18
C ASP A 216 -9.40 14.84 -21.48
N ALA A 217 -8.24 15.38 -21.14
CA ALA A 217 -8.08 16.81 -20.93
C ALA A 217 -6.77 17.21 -21.60
N GLY A 218 -6.92 17.69 -22.82
CA GLY A 218 -5.96 18.18 -23.77
C GLY A 218 -4.66 18.76 -23.21
N GLY A 219 -3.58 18.27 -23.74
CA GLY A 219 -2.25 18.83 -23.67
C GLY A 219 -1.50 18.40 -24.92
N GLY A 220 -1.85 19.02 -26.05
CA GLY A 220 -1.09 18.90 -27.28
C GLY A 220 0.32 19.46 -27.04
N TYR A 221 1.33 18.60 -27.10
CA TYR A 221 2.69 19.02 -27.31
C TYR A 221 2.99 18.84 -28.80
N ASP A 222 2.83 19.92 -29.53
CA ASP A 222 3.43 20.10 -30.83
C ASP A 222 4.96 20.12 -30.65
N GLY A 223 5.59 18.99 -30.83
CA GLY A 223 7.03 18.84 -30.97
C GLY A 223 7.42 19.06 -32.42
N GLY A 224 7.68 20.30 -32.81
CA GLY A 224 8.34 20.65 -34.03
C GLY A 224 9.75 20.07 -34.05
N GLY A 225 10.04 19.19 -35.01
CA GLY A 225 11.37 18.71 -35.28
C GLY A 225 12.18 19.77 -35.95
N ASP A 226 13.46 19.85 -35.61
CA ASP A 226 14.50 20.33 -36.49
C ASP A 226 15.75 19.48 -36.32
N GLY A 227 16.22 18.98 -37.43
CA GLY A 227 17.40 18.17 -37.55
C GLY A 227 18.68 18.98 -37.34
N GLY A 228 19.71 18.28 -36.92
CA GLY A 228 21.06 18.79 -36.82
C GLY A 228 22.05 17.65 -36.79
N ASP A 229 22.66 17.40 -37.92
CA ASP A 229 23.83 16.55 -38.13
C ASP A 229 25.01 17.04 -37.31
N GLY A 230 25.85 16.11 -36.81
CA GLY A 230 27.15 16.46 -36.25
C GLY A 230 27.87 15.30 -35.65
N GLY A 231 28.73 14.66 -36.42
CA GLY A 231 29.64 13.59 -36.03
C GLY A 231 30.77 14.05 -35.10
N GLY A 232 31.50 13.10 -34.54
CA GLY A 232 32.76 13.35 -33.86
C GLY A 232 33.13 12.21 -32.91
N ASP A 233 33.92 11.36 -33.41
CA ASP A 233 35.06 10.59 -32.89
C ASP A 233 35.37 10.55 -31.38
N GLY A 234 35.69 9.33 -30.92
CA GLY A 234 36.99 9.01 -30.32
C GLY A 234 37.10 9.06 -28.81
N GLY A 235 37.59 8.00 -28.24
CA GLY A 235 38.41 8.11 -27.04
C GLY A 235 38.15 7.06 -25.95
N ASP A 236 38.85 5.98 -26.07
CA ASP A 236 39.65 5.24 -25.08
C ASP A 236 39.33 5.32 -23.59
N GLY A 237 39.18 4.13 -22.99
CA GLY A 237 40.18 3.67 -22.03
C GLY A 237 39.92 4.05 -20.58
N GLY A 238 39.75 3.06 -19.75
CA GLY A 238 39.94 3.21 -18.31
C GLY A 238 39.30 2.10 -17.51
N GLY A 239 39.98 0.96 -17.42
CA GLY A 239 39.71 -0.04 -16.40
C GLY A 239 40.05 0.50 -15.01
N PHE A 240 39.28 0.14 -14.02
CA PHE A 240 39.67 0.17 -12.62
C PHE A 240 39.35 -1.14 -11.97
N ASP A 241 40.42 -1.92 -11.80
CA ASP A 241 40.53 -3.00 -10.80
C ASP A 241 40.72 -2.39 -9.43
N GLY A 242 40.21 -3.05 -8.44
CA GLY A 242 40.51 -2.82 -7.02
C GLY A 242 39.25 -3.09 -6.21
N GLY A 243 39.11 -4.16 -5.53
CA GLY A 243 40.00 -4.80 -4.60
C GLY A 243 39.68 -4.36 -3.19
N GLY A 244 39.18 -5.28 -2.39
CA GLY A 244 39.58 -5.23 -1.00
C GLY A 244 38.49 -5.02 0.06
N ASP A 245 38.40 -6.02 0.90
CA ASP A 245 38.23 -5.98 2.36
C ASP A 245 36.78 -5.79 2.89
N GLY A 246 36.12 -6.79 3.47
CA GLY A 246 36.59 -7.49 4.67
C GLY A 246 36.28 -6.68 5.94
N GLY A 247 34.98 -6.64 6.38
CA GLY A 247 34.63 -6.05 7.67
C GLY A 247 33.52 -6.89 8.34
N GLY A 248 33.97 -7.88 9.12
CA GLY A 248 33.11 -8.62 10.04
C GLY A 248 32.62 -7.71 11.15
N PHE A 249 31.32 -7.69 11.40
CA PHE A 249 30.75 -7.15 12.62
C PHE A 249 30.29 -8.31 13.51
N ASP A 250 31.18 -8.68 14.45
CA ASP A 250 30.81 -9.36 15.68
C ASP A 250 30.13 -8.36 16.60
N GLY A 251 28.83 -8.46 16.76
CA GLY A 251 28.07 -7.71 17.74
C GLY A 251 27.33 -8.70 18.64
N GLY A 252 27.96 -9.10 19.75
CA GLY A 252 27.34 -9.88 20.80
C GLY A 252 26.14 -9.13 21.39
N PHE A 253 25.00 -9.79 21.41
CA PHE A 253 23.83 -9.35 22.19
C PHE A 253 23.87 -10.04 23.54
N ASP A 254 24.21 -9.25 24.58
CA ASP A 254 24.04 -9.62 25.97
C ASP A 254 22.54 -9.72 26.29
N GLY A 255 22.15 -10.88 26.82
CA GLY A 255 20.82 -11.17 27.32
C GLY A 255 20.49 -10.35 28.57
N GLY A 256 19.57 -9.42 28.45
CA GLY A 256 18.89 -8.78 29.57
C GLY A 256 17.60 -9.54 29.87
N GLY A 257 17.61 -10.38 30.92
CA GLY A 257 16.41 -11.03 31.44
C GLY A 257 15.45 -10.00 32.03
N PHE A 258 14.21 -10.01 31.58
CA PHE A 258 13.12 -9.32 32.26
C PHE A 258 12.39 -10.30 33.16
N ASP A 259 12.61 -10.10 34.47
CA ASP A 259 11.91 -10.76 35.56
C ASP A 259 10.52 -10.15 35.70
N PHE A 260 9.48 -10.95 35.42
CA PHE A 260 8.10 -10.59 35.74
C PHE A 260 7.72 -11.24 37.07
N GLY A 261 7.89 -10.47 38.16
CA GLY A 261 7.21 -10.74 39.41
C GLY A 261 5.80 -10.14 39.38
N PHE A 262 4.81 -10.97 39.63
CA PHE A 262 3.41 -10.81 40.04
C PHE A 262 2.74 -9.42 39.95
#